data_e4b2fffcbb5a92ed61a7e1efc53ebb96
#
_entry.id   e4b2fffcbb5a92ed61a7e1efc53ebb96
#
_cell.length_a   1.000
_cell.length_b   1.000
_cell.length_c   1.000
_cell.angle_alpha   90.00
_cell.angle_beta   90.00
_cell.angle_gamma   90.00
#
_symmetry.space_group_name_H-M   'P 1'
#
loop_
_entity.id
_entity.type
_entity.pdbx_description
1 polymer ?
#
loop_
_entity_poly.entity_id
_entity_poly.type
_entity_poly.pdbx_seq_one_letter_code
_entity_poly.pdbx_strand_id
1 'polypeptide(L)'
;MADTDDVSRMPLEERLASKLWKARLSAYEELAASFARTPSSDDALILAYARQPDTLRGMALDANAAAQEKGVECLCAFVRYGAHHAGRTR
;
A
#
# COMPACT_ATOMS: atom_id res chain seq x y z
N MET A 1 -16.15 15.23 8.67
CA MET A 1 -15.33 15.61 9.79
C MET A 1 -13.93 16.00 9.38
N ALA A 2 -13.33 16.82 10.19
CA ALA A 2 -11.99 17.31 9.90
C ALA A 2 -10.98 16.18 9.74
N ASP A 3 -11.13 15.13 10.52
CA ASP A 3 -10.19 14.03 10.49
C ASP A 3 -10.11 13.40 9.11
N THR A 4 -11.25 13.19 8.47
CA THR A 4 -11.27 12.58 7.15
C THR A 4 -10.61 13.48 6.12
N ASP A 5 -10.91 14.77 6.19
CA ASP A 5 -10.32 15.73 5.26
C ASP A 5 -8.82 15.83 5.46
N ASP A 6 -8.40 15.85 6.73
CA ASP A 6 -6.98 15.95 7.03
C ASP A 6 -6.24 14.71 6.52
N VAL A 7 -6.86 13.54 6.68
CA VAL A 7 -6.25 12.30 6.24
C VAL A 7 -6.02 12.32 4.74
N SER A 8 -7.01 12.79 3.98
CA SER A 8 -6.86 12.76 2.53
C SER A 8 -5.84 13.77 2.03
N ARG A 9 -5.51 14.77 2.84
CA ARG A 9 -4.49 15.76 2.46
C ARG A 9 -3.09 15.36 2.87
N MET A 10 -2.96 14.38 3.75
CA MET A 10 -1.64 13.95 4.21
C MET A 10 -0.93 13.21 3.09
N PRO A 11 0.39 13.41 2.98
CA PRO A 11 1.18 12.60 2.05
C PRO A 11 0.99 11.12 2.33
N LEU A 12 1.10 10.32 1.28
CA LEU A 12 0.89 8.89 1.40
C LEU A 12 1.79 8.27 2.46
N GLU A 13 3.06 8.66 2.47
CA GLU A 13 4.03 8.09 3.40
C GLU A 13 3.67 8.41 4.84
N GLU A 14 3.15 9.60 5.10
CA GLU A 14 2.72 9.96 6.44
C GLU A 14 1.51 9.16 6.86
N ARG A 15 0.60 8.92 5.93
CA ARG A 15 -0.57 8.12 6.22
C ARG A 15 -0.20 6.68 6.56
N LEU A 16 0.77 6.14 5.85
CA LEU A 16 1.22 4.77 6.11
C LEU A 16 1.80 4.64 7.51
N ALA A 17 2.44 5.67 8.01
CA ALA A 17 3.06 5.65 9.33
C ALA A 17 2.17 6.24 10.42
N SER A 18 0.96 6.64 10.08
CA SER A 18 0.09 7.31 11.02
C SER A 18 -0.42 6.35 12.10
N LYS A 19 -0.64 6.89 13.31
CA LYS A 19 -1.27 6.12 14.37
C LYS A 19 -2.76 5.98 14.15
N LEU A 20 -3.34 6.81 13.29
CA LEU A 20 -4.76 6.75 12.99
C LEU A 20 -5.00 5.64 11.98
N TRP A 21 -5.80 4.65 12.37
CA TRP A 21 -6.06 3.53 11.46
C TRP A 21 -6.77 3.98 10.20
N LYS A 22 -7.59 5.03 10.29
CA LYS A 22 -8.27 5.55 9.11
C LYS A 22 -7.29 6.12 8.10
N ALA A 23 -6.22 6.75 8.60
CA ALA A 23 -5.18 7.25 7.72
C ALA A 23 -4.46 6.10 7.01
N ARG A 24 -4.13 5.07 7.79
CA ARG A 24 -3.48 3.90 7.21
C ARG A 24 -4.36 3.21 6.20
N LEU A 25 -5.65 3.06 6.52
CA LEU A 25 -6.59 2.43 5.61
C LEU A 25 -6.68 3.21 4.30
N SER A 26 -6.77 4.53 4.39
CA SER A 26 -6.80 5.39 3.20
C SER A 26 -5.57 5.20 2.34
N ALA A 27 -4.40 5.09 2.97
CA ALA A 27 -3.15 4.88 2.25
C ALA A 27 -3.15 3.51 1.55
N TYR A 28 -3.62 2.49 2.24
CA TYR A 28 -3.66 1.15 1.65
C TYR A 28 -4.58 1.12 0.43
N GLU A 29 -5.73 1.78 0.54
CA GLU A 29 -6.65 1.83 -0.60
C GLU A 29 -6.02 2.56 -1.78
N GLU A 30 -5.36 3.65 -1.50
CA GLU A 30 -4.72 4.42 -2.57
C GLU A 30 -3.60 3.62 -3.23
N LEU A 31 -2.79 2.95 -2.42
CA LEU A 31 -1.71 2.13 -2.96
C LEU A 31 -2.24 0.97 -3.78
N ALA A 32 -3.29 0.30 -3.29
CA ALA A 32 -3.85 -0.82 -4.02
C ALA A 32 -4.34 -0.37 -5.40
N ALA A 33 -5.00 0.78 -5.44
CA ALA A 33 -5.46 1.32 -6.71
C ALA A 33 -4.30 1.70 -7.61
N SER A 34 -3.25 2.25 -7.02
CA SER A 34 -2.07 2.65 -7.78
C SER A 34 -1.36 1.42 -8.38
N PHE A 35 -1.21 0.37 -7.59
CA PHE A 35 -0.61 -0.86 -8.12
C PHE A 35 -1.43 -1.42 -9.26
N ALA A 36 -2.75 -1.37 -9.14
CA ALA A 36 -3.63 -1.91 -10.17
C ALA A 36 -3.55 -1.10 -11.47
N ARG A 37 -3.13 0.16 -11.37
CA ARG A 37 -3.02 1.02 -12.54
C ARG A 37 -1.63 1.06 -13.15
N THR A 38 -0.66 0.40 -12.54
CA THR A 38 0.69 0.44 -13.09
C THR A 38 0.72 -0.28 -14.43
N PRO A 39 1.36 0.34 -15.44
CA PRO A 39 1.38 -0.26 -16.77
C PRO A 39 2.34 -1.45 -16.87
N SER A 40 3.31 -1.52 -15.99
CA SER A 40 4.26 -2.61 -16.02
C SER A 40 4.84 -2.81 -14.63
N SER A 41 5.40 -3.99 -14.41
CA SER A 41 6.03 -4.31 -13.13
C SER A 41 7.36 -3.59 -12.94
N ASP A 42 7.82 -2.89 -13.98
CA ASP A 42 9.02 -2.05 -13.87
C ASP A 42 8.71 -0.65 -13.38
N ASP A 43 7.43 -0.36 -13.14
CA ASP A 43 7.04 0.96 -12.68
C ASP A 43 7.78 1.34 -11.41
N ALA A 44 8.14 2.63 -11.31
CA ALA A 44 8.91 3.12 -10.17
C ALA A 44 8.19 2.83 -8.85
N LEU A 45 6.87 2.89 -8.85
CA LEU A 45 6.10 2.61 -7.64
C LEU A 45 6.31 1.18 -7.17
N ILE A 46 6.22 0.23 -8.09
CA ILE A 46 6.43 -1.17 -7.76
C ILE A 46 7.84 -1.38 -7.22
N LEU A 47 8.83 -0.81 -7.90
CA LEU A 47 10.22 -0.99 -7.49
C LEU A 47 10.48 -0.36 -6.13
N ALA A 48 9.87 0.80 -5.88
CA ALA A 48 10.07 1.48 -4.60
C ALA A 48 9.59 0.62 -3.44
N TYR A 49 8.43 -0.03 -3.59
CA TYR A 49 7.89 -0.83 -2.50
C TYR A 49 8.53 -2.22 -2.43
N ALA A 50 9.06 -2.70 -3.54
CA ALA A 50 9.81 -3.96 -3.51
C ALA A 50 11.03 -3.85 -2.62
N ARG A 51 11.56 -2.65 -2.44
CA ARG A 51 12.71 -2.41 -1.58
C ARG A 51 12.34 -2.19 -0.13
N GLN A 52 11.05 -2.23 0.19
CA GLN A 52 10.57 -1.95 1.54
C GLN A 52 9.71 -3.10 2.05
N PRO A 53 10.30 -4.28 2.23
CA PRO A 53 9.51 -5.44 2.66
C PRO A 53 8.86 -5.25 4.03
N ASP A 54 9.49 -4.47 4.90
CA ASP A 54 8.92 -4.22 6.22
C ASP A 54 7.63 -3.41 6.12
N THR A 55 7.59 -2.46 5.19
CA THR A 55 6.38 -1.67 4.98
C THR A 55 5.24 -2.56 4.48
N LEU A 56 5.56 -3.43 3.53
CA LEU A 56 4.54 -4.35 2.99
C LEU A 56 4.05 -5.32 4.05
N ARG A 57 4.98 -5.85 4.85
CA ARG A 57 4.61 -6.76 5.92
C ARG A 57 3.71 -6.06 6.94
N GLY A 58 4.02 -4.81 7.25
CA GLY A 58 3.23 -4.05 8.20
C GLY A 58 1.78 -3.88 7.78
N MET A 59 1.53 -3.82 6.49
CA MET A 59 0.16 -3.71 6.01
C MET A 59 -0.66 -4.94 6.38
N ALA A 60 -0.08 -6.12 6.23
CA ALA A 60 -0.77 -7.37 6.53
C ALA A 60 -0.87 -7.62 8.03
N LEU A 61 -0.06 -6.93 8.82
CA LEU A 61 -0.04 -7.11 10.26
C LEU A 61 -0.67 -5.94 11.02
N ASP A 62 -1.42 -5.09 10.32
CA ASP A 62 -2.03 -3.94 10.96
C ASP A 62 -2.90 -4.38 12.12
N ALA A 63 -2.79 -3.65 13.23
CA ALA A 63 -3.51 -3.99 14.45
C ALA A 63 -5.01 -3.73 14.33
N ASN A 64 -5.41 -2.83 13.44
CA ASN A 64 -6.83 -2.55 13.22
C ASN A 64 -7.39 -3.48 12.15
N ALA A 65 -8.48 -4.17 12.46
CA ALA A 65 -9.02 -5.18 11.55
C ALA A 65 -9.41 -4.61 10.19
N ALA A 66 -10.04 -3.44 10.18
CA ALA A 66 -10.48 -2.84 8.93
C ALA A 66 -9.28 -2.41 8.09
N ALA A 67 -8.27 -1.80 8.73
CA ALA A 67 -7.06 -1.39 8.03
C ALA A 67 -6.28 -2.61 7.57
N GLN A 68 -6.23 -3.66 8.38
CA GLN A 68 -5.54 -4.87 8.01
C GLN A 68 -6.14 -5.48 6.76
N GLU A 69 -7.46 -5.50 6.68
CA GLU A 69 -8.12 -6.05 5.50
C GLU A 69 -7.69 -5.31 4.24
N LYS A 70 -7.66 -3.98 4.31
CA LYS A 70 -7.22 -3.19 3.17
C LYS A 70 -5.73 -3.34 2.92
N GLY A 71 -4.96 -3.51 3.98
CA GLY A 71 -3.53 -3.74 3.85
C GLY A 71 -3.25 -5.05 3.13
N VAL A 72 -3.99 -6.09 3.46
CA VAL A 72 -3.85 -7.38 2.79
C VAL A 72 -4.24 -7.25 1.32
N GLU A 73 -5.32 -6.52 1.03
CA GLU A 73 -5.71 -6.29 -0.36
C GLU A 73 -4.62 -5.55 -1.12
N CYS A 74 -4.01 -4.56 -0.47
CA CYS A 74 -2.92 -3.82 -1.08
C CYS A 74 -1.73 -4.73 -1.37
N LEU A 75 -1.41 -5.58 -0.41
CA LEU A 75 -0.30 -6.51 -0.57
C LEU A 75 -0.59 -7.49 -1.70
N CYS A 76 -1.83 -7.96 -1.80
CA CYS A 76 -2.21 -8.84 -2.89
C CYS A 76 -2.08 -8.14 -4.24
N ALA A 77 -2.45 -6.87 -4.30
CA ALA A 77 -2.29 -6.11 -5.53
C ALA A 77 -0.82 -5.98 -5.89
N PHE A 78 0.02 -5.70 -4.89
CA PHE A 78 1.45 -5.61 -5.12
C PHE A 78 2.00 -6.91 -5.68
N VAL A 79 1.62 -8.03 -5.07
CA VAL A 79 2.11 -9.33 -5.51
C VAL A 79 1.62 -9.62 -6.93
N ARG A 80 0.36 -9.30 -7.21
CA ARG A 80 -0.20 -9.57 -8.53
C ARG A 80 0.51 -8.81 -9.63
N TYR A 81 0.81 -7.53 -9.38
CA TYR A 81 1.37 -6.68 -10.42
C TYR A 81 2.88 -6.57 -10.33
N GLY A 82 3.47 -6.84 -9.17
CA GLY A 82 4.91 -6.74 -8.98
C GLY A 82 5.65 -8.05 -9.04
N ALA A 83 5.09 -9.10 -8.44
CA ALA A 83 5.77 -10.39 -8.44
C ALA A 83 5.84 -10.99 -9.84
N HIS A 84 4.96 -10.54 -10.72
CA HIS A 84 5.00 -10.98 -12.11
C HIS A 84 6.36 -10.67 -12.72
N HIS A 85 6.87 -9.46 -12.44
CA HIS A 85 8.19 -9.08 -12.91
C HIS A 85 9.27 -9.93 -12.26
N ALA A 86 9.18 -10.12 -10.95
CA ALA A 86 10.17 -10.90 -10.23
C ALA A 86 10.26 -12.33 -10.76
N GLY A 87 9.10 -12.90 -11.09
CA GLY A 87 9.08 -14.24 -11.63
C GLY A 87 9.74 -14.36 -12.99
N ARG A 88 9.74 -13.27 -13.74
CA ARG A 88 10.32 -13.27 -15.08
C ARG A 88 11.82 -13.08 -15.08
N THR A 89 12.36 -12.55 -14.01
CA THR A 89 13.79 -12.27 -13.94
C THR A 89 14.61 -13.48 -13.54
N ARG A 90 13.95 -14.54 -13.15
CA ARG A 90 14.68 -15.77 -12.77
C ARG A 90 14.92 -16.68 -13.91
#